data_ae454b9a1e02e56b7843dcdca9bb6383
#
_entry.id   ae454b9a1e02e56b7843dcdca9bb6383
#
_cell.length_a   1.000
_cell.length_b   1.000
_cell.length_c   1.000
_cell.angle_alpha   90.00
_cell.angle_beta   90.00
_cell.angle_gamma   90.00
#
_symmetry.space_group_name_H-M   'P 1'
#
loop_
_entity.id
_entity.type
_entity.pdbx_description
1 polymer ?
#
loop_
_entity_poly.entity_id
_entity_poly.type
_entity_poly.pdbx_seq_one_letter_code
_entity_poly.pdbx_strand_id
1 'polypeptide(L)'
;MVNQDFTKRIAIDSAKETWHKSPSDGVERLYLERDDGGESAVATSIVRFAPGSKFDKHTHDGGEEFIVLEGTFSDEFGSYPKGTYVRNPQGSAHNPFSDSGCKLFVKLRQFQNDDQEQIKIDTNKEPWLPGLVDGLSVMPLHHFNTEHAALVKWAPNTVFNPHQHWGGEEILVLEGTFYDEFGTYPKGSWLRSPHLSRHTPFTKEEGALIFVKTGHLN
;
A
#
# COMPACT_ATOMS: atom_id res chain seq x y z
N MET A 1 18.22 0.80 -8.42
CA MET A 1 17.59 1.34 -7.18
C MET A 1 16.61 2.45 -7.51
N VAL A 2 15.46 2.50 -6.85
CA VAL A 2 14.43 3.53 -6.99
C VAL A 2 14.06 4.03 -5.59
N ASN A 3 14.16 5.33 -5.34
CA ASN A 3 13.74 6.01 -4.11
C ASN A 3 14.28 5.40 -2.79
N GLN A 4 15.55 5.00 -2.76
CA GLN A 4 16.17 4.33 -1.61
C GLN A 4 16.75 5.29 -0.54
N ASP A 5 16.60 6.59 -0.70
CA ASP A 5 16.97 7.56 0.33
C ASP A 5 15.79 7.78 1.29
N PHE A 6 15.77 7.02 2.39
CA PHE A 6 14.71 7.06 3.40
C PHE A 6 14.74 8.31 4.28
N THR A 7 15.75 9.17 4.13
CA THR A 7 15.80 10.46 4.82
C THR A 7 15.00 11.54 4.09
N LYS A 8 14.55 11.25 2.86
CA LYS A 8 13.82 12.19 2.01
C LYS A 8 12.35 11.87 1.95
N ARG A 9 11.54 12.93 1.94
CA ARG A 9 10.15 12.85 1.54
C ARG A 9 10.07 12.59 0.04
N ILE A 10 9.23 11.65 -0.35
CA ILE A 10 8.92 11.31 -1.75
C ILE A 10 7.42 11.47 -1.95
N ALA A 11 7.02 12.00 -3.09
CA ALA A 11 5.64 11.99 -3.57
C ALA A 11 5.62 11.65 -5.06
N ILE A 12 4.87 10.61 -5.44
CA ILE A 12 4.78 10.08 -6.79
C ILE A 12 3.31 10.08 -7.19
N ASP A 13 3.00 10.65 -8.35
CA ASP A 13 1.72 10.46 -9.02
C ASP A 13 1.84 9.26 -9.96
N SER A 14 1.28 8.12 -9.58
CA SER A 14 1.43 6.87 -10.34
C SER A 14 0.88 6.96 -11.78
N ALA A 15 0.00 7.91 -12.06
CA ALA A 15 -0.52 8.12 -13.42
C ALA A 15 0.53 8.68 -14.39
N LYS A 16 1.61 9.26 -13.86
CA LYS A 16 2.71 9.86 -14.64
C LYS A 16 3.93 8.94 -14.76
N GLU A 17 3.91 7.80 -14.07
CA GLU A 17 5.06 6.90 -14.01
C GLU A 17 5.05 5.82 -15.10
N THR A 18 6.23 5.27 -15.36
CA THR A 18 6.42 4.26 -16.41
C THR A 18 6.20 2.85 -15.87
N TRP A 19 5.44 2.05 -16.63
CA TRP A 19 5.26 0.63 -16.36
C TRP A 19 6.41 -0.20 -16.95
N HIS A 20 6.90 -1.13 -16.17
CA HIS A 20 7.97 -2.06 -16.52
C HIS A 20 7.41 -3.47 -16.63
N LYS A 21 7.82 -4.21 -17.66
CA LYS A 21 7.46 -5.62 -17.80
C LYS A 21 8.04 -6.44 -16.66
N SER A 22 7.23 -7.34 -16.11
CA SER A 22 7.68 -8.40 -15.22
C SER A 22 8.27 -9.57 -16.04
N PRO A 23 9.05 -10.48 -15.44
CA PRO A 23 9.42 -11.74 -16.06
C PRO A 23 8.23 -12.60 -16.51
N SER A 24 7.08 -12.49 -15.83
CA SER A 24 5.86 -13.20 -16.19
C SER A 24 5.06 -12.44 -17.23
N ASP A 25 4.62 -13.16 -18.28
CA ASP A 25 3.83 -12.58 -19.35
C ASP A 25 2.49 -12.02 -18.85
N GLY A 26 2.12 -10.85 -19.36
CA GLY A 26 0.89 -10.17 -18.98
C GLY A 26 0.94 -9.48 -17.63
N VAL A 27 2.09 -9.44 -16.96
CA VAL A 27 2.28 -8.73 -15.69
C VAL A 27 3.25 -7.57 -15.87
N GLU A 28 2.87 -6.41 -15.33
CA GLU A 28 3.70 -5.20 -15.35
C GLU A 28 3.77 -4.59 -13.94
N ARG A 29 4.89 -3.92 -13.67
CA ARG A 29 5.19 -3.27 -12.39
C ARG A 29 5.49 -1.79 -12.59
N LEU A 30 4.93 -0.96 -11.72
CA LEU A 30 5.30 0.43 -11.57
C LEU A 30 6.05 0.52 -10.22
N TYR A 31 7.33 0.88 -10.28
CA TYR A 31 8.17 0.92 -9.08
C TYR A 31 8.00 2.25 -8.35
N LEU A 32 7.55 2.18 -7.09
CA LEU A 32 7.48 3.31 -6.18
C LEU A 32 8.76 3.39 -5.34
N GLU A 33 9.25 2.23 -4.92
CA GLU A 33 10.47 2.05 -4.15
C GLU A 33 11.08 0.69 -4.49
N ARG A 34 12.39 0.62 -4.70
CA ARG A 34 13.06 -0.65 -5.00
C ARG A 34 14.57 -0.56 -4.81
N ASP A 35 15.15 -1.52 -4.09
CA ASP A 35 16.59 -1.71 -4.02
C ASP A 35 17.15 -2.38 -5.29
N ASP A 36 18.43 -2.80 -5.29
CA ASP A 36 19.10 -3.44 -6.41
C ASP A 36 19.12 -4.97 -6.33
N GLY A 37 18.30 -5.57 -5.47
CA GLY A 37 18.23 -7.03 -5.27
C GLY A 37 17.63 -7.83 -6.44
N GLY A 38 17.41 -7.24 -7.60
CA GLY A 38 16.82 -7.95 -8.75
C GLY A 38 15.44 -8.51 -8.43
N GLU A 39 15.17 -9.78 -8.66
CA GLU A 39 13.90 -10.42 -8.30
C GLU A 39 13.77 -10.67 -6.80
N SER A 40 14.87 -10.57 -6.04
CA SER A 40 14.87 -10.60 -4.57
C SER A 40 14.87 -9.22 -3.92
N ALA A 41 14.50 -8.16 -4.65
CA ALA A 41 14.49 -6.79 -4.15
C ALA A 41 13.48 -6.59 -3.02
N VAL A 42 13.85 -5.76 -2.05
CA VAL A 42 12.89 -5.07 -1.18
C VAL A 42 12.19 -4.01 -2.03
N ALA A 43 10.87 -4.07 -2.13
CA ALA A 43 10.15 -3.23 -3.08
C ALA A 43 8.75 -2.84 -2.60
N THR A 44 8.36 -1.63 -2.96
CA THR A 44 6.97 -1.15 -2.97
C THR A 44 6.60 -0.82 -4.42
N SER A 45 5.51 -1.39 -4.92
CA SER A 45 5.13 -1.28 -6.33
C SER A 45 3.61 -1.27 -6.50
N ILE A 46 3.16 -0.71 -7.64
CA ILE A 46 1.85 -1.05 -8.18
C ILE A 46 2.07 -2.13 -9.24
N VAL A 47 1.34 -3.22 -9.15
CA VAL A 47 1.43 -4.35 -10.07
C VAL A 47 0.10 -4.51 -10.79
N ARG A 48 0.13 -4.70 -12.11
CA ARG A 48 -1.07 -5.00 -12.89
C ARG A 48 -0.93 -6.33 -13.61
N PHE A 49 -2.00 -7.10 -13.58
CA PHE A 49 -2.18 -8.36 -14.27
C PHE A 49 -3.14 -8.14 -15.42
N ALA A 50 -2.77 -8.51 -16.63
CA ALA A 50 -3.71 -8.62 -17.74
C ALA A 50 -4.67 -9.80 -17.50
N PRO A 51 -5.86 -9.81 -18.12
CA PRO A 51 -6.75 -10.97 -18.05
C PRO A 51 -6.05 -12.27 -18.47
N GLY A 52 -6.21 -13.33 -17.66
CA GLY A 52 -5.61 -14.65 -17.87
C GLY A 52 -4.12 -14.76 -17.51
N SER A 53 -3.49 -13.72 -16.99
CA SER A 53 -2.08 -13.77 -16.57
C SER A 53 -1.88 -14.44 -15.21
N LYS A 54 -0.70 -15.01 -15.03
CA LYS A 54 -0.32 -15.75 -13.84
C LYS A 54 1.18 -15.63 -13.56
N PHE A 55 1.57 -15.86 -12.32
CA PHE A 55 2.94 -16.16 -11.91
C PHE A 55 3.09 -17.65 -11.61
N ASP A 56 4.28 -18.17 -11.79
CA ASP A 56 4.63 -19.48 -11.27
C ASP A 56 4.62 -19.48 -9.75
N LYS A 57 4.41 -20.65 -9.17
CA LYS A 57 4.46 -20.84 -7.72
C LYS A 57 5.78 -20.32 -7.15
N HIS A 58 5.70 -19.46 -6.16
CA HIS A 58 6.86 -18.87 -5.51
C HIS A 58 6.67 -18.72 -4.01
N THR A 59 7.77 -18.55 -3.29
CA THR A 59 7.82 -18.37 -1.84
C THR A 59 8.19 -16.94 -1.50
N HIS A 60 7.60 -16.40 -0.46
CA HIS A 60 7.86 -15.05 0.04
C HIS A 60 8.95 -15.08 1.12
N ASP A 61 10.22 -14.95 0.72
CA ASP A 61 11.38 -15.04 1.62
C ASP A 61 11.41 -13.96 2.72
N GLY A 62 10.83 -12.78 2.46
CA GLY A 62 10.73 -11.68 3.42
C GLY A 62 9.29 -11.18 3.61
N GLY A 63 8.31 -12.02 3.27
CA GLY A 63 6.89 -11.68 3.33
C GLY A 63 6.39 -10.84 2.15
N GLU A 64 5.09 -10.82 1.99
CA GLU A 64 4.36 -10.04 1.01
C GLU A 64 3.14 -9.39 1.66
N GLU A 65 2.94 -8.11 1.40
CA GLU A 65 1.76 -7.36 1.82
C GLU A 65 1.14 -6.70 0.60
N PHE A 66 -0.18 -6.82 0.41
CA PHE A 66 -0.84 -6.14 -0.70
C PHE A 66 -2.28 -5.72 -0.40
N ILE A 67 -2.76 -4.75 -1.17
CA ILE A 67 -4.18 -4.41 -1.27
C ILE A 67 -4.60 -4.44 -2.74
N VAL A 68 -5.76 -5.05 -3.03
CA VAL A 68 -6.33 -5.12 -4.38
C VAL A 68 -7.01 -3.79 -4.71
N LEU A 69 -6.45 -3.06 -5.68
CA LEU A 69 -6.94 -1.75 -6.12
C LEU A 69 -8.05 -1.85 -7.15
N GLU A 70 -7.96 -2.83 -8.06
CA GLU A 70 -8.90 -3.05 -9.17
C GLU A 70 -8.97 -4.54 -9.51
N GLY A 71 -10.12 -4.99 -10.00
CA GLY A 71 -10.34 -6.37 -10.46
C GLY A 71 -10.33 -7.40 -9.35
N THR A 72 -9.89 -8.63 -9.67
CA THR A 72 -9.81 -9.75 -8.73
C THR A 72 -8.48 -10.47 -8.89
N PHE A 73 -7.71 -10.50 -7.83
CA PHE A 73 -6.52 -11.34 -7.69
C PHE A 73 -6.93 -12.69 -7.12
N SER A 74 -6.27 -13.76 -7.51
CA SER A 74 -6.59 -15.12 -7.05
C SER A 74 -5.33 -15.95 -6.88
N ASP A 75 -5.41 -16.97 -6.04
CA ASP A 75 -4.43 -18.03 -5.87
C ASP A 75 -5.15 -19.35 -5.52
N GLU A 76 -4.41 -20.42 -5.22
CA GLU A 76 -4.98 -21.72 -4.82
C GLU A 76 -5.78 -21.67 -3.50
N PHE A 77 -5.69 -20.57 -2.74
CA PHE A 77 -6.38 -20.42 -1.45
C PHE A 77 -7.65 -19.56 -1.55
N GLY A 78 -7.89 -18.92 -2.69
CA GLY A 78 -9.11 -18.15 -2.91
C GLY A 78 -9.01 -17.02 -3.92
N SER A 79 -10.07 -16.21 -3.95
CA SER A 79 -10.18 -15.03 -4.80
C SER A 79 -10.34 -13.79 -3.94
N TYR A 80 -9.61 -12.74 -4.32
CA TYR A 80 -9.47 -11.50 -3.56
C TYR A 80 -9.94 -10.34 -4.45
N PRO A 81 -11.20 -9.90 -4.32
CA PRO A 81 -11.73 -8.78 -5.11
C PRO A 81 -11.13 -7.44 -4.64
N LYS A 82 -11.38 -6.38 -5.42
CA LYS A 82 -11.03 -4.99 -5.05
C LYS A 82 -11.38 -4.70 -3.60
N GLY A 83 -10.44 -4.11 -2.86
CA GLY A 83 -10.55 -3.77 -1.44
C GLY A 83 -10.11 -4.90 -0.51
N THR A 84 -9.66 -6.06 -1.02
CA THR A 84 -9.07 -7.07 -0.15
C THR A 84 -7.64 -6.68 0.22
N TYR A 85 -7.35 -6.68 1.52
CA TYR A 85 -6.01 -6.54 2.09
C TYR A 85 -5.48 -7.89 2.52
N VAL A 86 -4.23 -8.19 2.17
CA VAL A 86 -3.59 -9.49 2.46
C VAL A 86 -2.18 -9.27 2.98
N ARG A 87 -1.82 -10.05 3.98
CA ARG A 87 -0.43 -10.24 4.44
C ARG A 87 -0.08 -11.71 4.41
N ASN A 88 0.99 -12.03 3.72
CA ASN A 88 1.57 -13.36 3.59
C ASN A 88 2.92 -13.35 4.28
N PRO A 89 3.09 -13.96 5.45
CA PRO A 89 4.33 -13.91 6.22
C PRO A 89 5.49 -14.62 5.51
N GLN A 90 6.69 -14.41 6.03
CA GLN A 90 7.89 -15.06 5.54
C GLN A 90 7.72 -16.59 5.49
N GLY A 91 8.12 -17.20 4.38
CA GLY A 91 8.00 -18.64 4.13
C GLY A 91 6.65 -19.08 3.57
N SER A 92 5.65 -18.21 3.50
CA SER A 92 4.41 -18.49 2.76
C SER A 92 4.68 -18.65 1.26
N ALA A 93 3.83 -19.38 0.56
CA ALA A 93 3.95 -19.61 -0.87
C ALA A 93 2.58 -19.69 -1.53
N HIS A 94 2.49 -19.20 -2.76
CA HIS A 94 1.27 -19.32 -3.56
C HIS A 94 1.56 -19.36 -5.08
N ASN A 95 0.52 -19.64 -5.84
CA ASN A 95 0.50 -19.61 -7.31
C ASN A 95 -0.52 -18.57 -7.78
N PRO A 96 -0.15 -17.28 -7.88
CA PRO A 96 -1.09 -16.21 -8.14
C PRO A 96 -1.49 -16.08 -9.62
N PHE A 97 -2.75 -15.71 -9.84
CA PHE A 97 -3.31 -15.45 -11.16
C PHE A 97 -4.44 -14.42 -11.11
N SER A 98 -4.85 -13.96 -12.29
CA SER A 98 -6.04 -13.13 -12.42
C SER A 98 -6.76 -13.44 -13.73
N ASP A 99 -7.95 -14.03 -13.66
CA ASP A 99 -8.74 -14.37 -14.86
C ASP A 99 -9.30 -13.12 -15.55
N SER A 100 -9.74 -12.14 -14.77
CA SER A 100 -10.33 -10.89 -15.26
C SER A 100 -9.35 -9.72 -15.37
N GLY A 101 -8.11 -9.92 -14.94
CA GLY A 101 -7.15 -8.85 -14.70
C GLY A 101 -7.34 -8.17 -13.33
N CYS A 102 -6.25 -7.65 -12.77
CA CYS A 102 -6.29 -6.91 -11.52
C CYS A 102 -5.14 -5.90 -11.41
N LYS A 103 -5.26 -5.01 -10.44
CA LYS A 103 -4.20 -4.09 -10.03
C LYS A 103 -4.03 -4.16 -8.52
N LEU A 104 -2.78 -4.26 -8.07
CA LEU A 104 -2.40 -4.38 -6.66
C LEU A 104 -1.44 -3.26 -6.28
N PHE A 105 -1.51 -2.80 -5.04
CA PHE A 105 -0.40 -2.15 -4.36
C PHE A 105 0.30 -3.22 -3.53
N VAL A 106 1.60 -3.41 -3.72
CA VAL A 106 2.36 -4.55 -3.18
C VAL A 106 3.63 -4.08 -2.49
N LYS A 107 3.90 -4.65 -1.32
CA LYS A 107 5.14 -4.49 -0.56
C LYS A 107 5.79 -5.85 -0.39
N LEU A 108 7.03 -6.00 -0.87
CA LEU A 108 7.77 -7.24 -0.85
C LEU A 108 8.98 -7.15 0.09
N ARG A 109 9.18 -8.20 0.90
CA ARG A 109 10.31 -8.36 1.82
C ARG A 109 10.45 -7.24 2.84
N GLN A 110 9.31 -6.77 3.38
CA GLN A 110 9.26 -5.69 4.34
C GLN A 110 8.62 -6.10 5.68
N PHE A 111 8.51 -7.40 5.93
CA PHE A 111 8.04 -7.91 7.23
C PHE A 111 9.16 -7.82 8.27
N GLN A 112 8.80 -7.51 9.50
CA GLN A 112 9.68 -7.72 10.64
C GLN A 112 9.88 -9.22 10.87
N ASN A 113 11.08 -9.63 11.29
CA ASN A 113 11.47 -11.04 11.36
C ASN A 113 10.51 -11.93 12.18
N ASP A 114 9.92 -11.39 13.24
CA ASP A 114 9.04 -12.14 14.14
C ASP A 114 7.55 -11.95 13.81
N ASP A 115 7.22 -11.17 12.79
CA ASP A 115 5.85 -10.99 12.32
C ASP A 115 5.44 -12.16 11.41
N GLN A 116 4.70 -13.11 11.98
CA GLN A 116 4.24 -14.31 11.31
C GLN A 116 2.73 -14.32 11.08
N GLU A 117 2.06 -13.17 11.30
CA GLU A 117 0.61 -13.10 11.15
C GLU A 117 0.20 -13.09 9.69
N GLN A 118 -0.58 -14.12 9.30
CA GLN A 118 -1.25 -14.17 8.01
C GLN A 118 -2.62 -13.50 8.10
N ILE A 119 -2.85 -12.48 7.27
CA ILE A 119 -4.07 -11.67 7.29
C ILE A 119 -4.75 -11.71 5.94
N LYS A 120 -6.09 -11.81 5.94
CA LYS A 120 -6.96 -11.63 4.78
C LYS A 120 -8.21 -10.88 5.24
N ILE A 121 -8.33 -9.62 4.83
CA ILE A 121 -9.42 -8.73 5.21
C ILE A 121 -10.14 -8.24 3.96
N ASP A 122 -11.44 -8.51 3.84
CA ASP A 122 -12.31 -7.84 2.85
C ASP A 122 -12.76 -6.50 3.43
N THR A 123 -12.04 -5.43 3.11
CA THR A 123 -12.30 -4.09 3.67
C THR A 123 -13.69 -3.53 3.33
N ASN A 124 -14.39 -4.14 2.36
CA ASN A 124 -15.77 -3.75 2.04
C ASN A 124 -16.78 -4.24 3.10
N LYS A 125 -16.37 -5.17 3.96
CA LYS A 125 -17.22 -5.78 5.00
C LYS A 125 -16.84 -5.38 6.43
N GLU A 126 -15.65 -4.80 6.60
CA GLU A 126 -15.17 -4.43 7.94
C GLU A 126 -15.77 -3.10 8.43
N PRO A 127 -15.98 -2.97 9.74
CA PRO A 127 -16.51 -1.75 10.33
C PRO A 127 -15.48 -0.62 10.33
N TRP A 128 -15.98 0.60 10.15
CA TRP A 128 -15.21 1.81 10.35
C TRP A 128 -15.32 2.30 11.79
N LEU A 129 -14.21 2.63 12.40
CA LEU A 129 -14.12 3.21 13.74
C LEU A 129 -13.98 4.74 13.64
N PRO A 130 -14.47 5.50 14.65
CA PRO A 130 -14.21 6.93 14.72
C PRO A 130 -12.69 7.23 14.74
N GLY A 131 -12.27 8.23 13.97
CA GLY A 131 -10.88 8.72 14.00
C GLY A 131 -10.65 9.71 15.15
N LEU A 132 -9.44 10.28 15.18
CA LEU A 132 -9.00 11.19 16.24
C LEU A 132 -9.63 12.60 16.16
N VAL A 133 -10.16 12.97 15.00
CA VAL A 133 -10.87 14.24 14.80
C VAL A 133 -12.16 13.97 14.05
N ASP A 134 -13.12 14.89 14.17
CA ASP A 134 -14.37 14.84 13.40
C ASP A 134 -14.07 14.82 11.90
N GLY A 135 -14.80 14.00 11.16
CA GLY A 135 -14.59 13.79 9.73
C GLY A 135 -13.61 12.67 9.38
N LEU A 136 -12.92 12.07 10.35
CA LEU A 136 -12.09 10.88 10.12
C LEU A 136 -12.80 9.60 10.56
N SER A 137 -12.62 8.55 9.74
CA SER A 137 -12.94 7.18 10.13
C SER A 137 -11.76 6.29 9.79
N VAL A 138 -11.44 5.34 10.67
CA VAL A 138 -10.27 4.47 10.56
C VAL A 138 -10.71 3.02 10.54
N MET A 139 -10.10 2.24 9.67
CA MET A 139 -10.22 0.78 9.64
C MET A 139 -8.81 0.21 9.86
N PRO A 140 -8.50 -0.27 11.08
CA PRO A 140 -7.22 -0.95 11.33
C PRO A 140 -7.09 -2.21 10.48
N LEU A 141 -5.92 -2.43 9.88
CA LEU A 141 -5.62 -3.60 9.05
C LEU A 141 -4.58 -4.50 9.71
N HIS A 142 -3.54 -3.92 10.27
CA HIS A 142 -2.45 -4.65 10.92
C HIS A 142 -1.73 -3.79 11.96
N HIS A 143 -1.21 -4.44 13.00
CA HIS A 143 -0.34 -3.83 13.98
C HIS A 143 0.70 -4.85 14.45
N PHE A 144 1.97 -4.46 14.39
CA PHE A 144 3.06 -5.23 14.96
C PHE A 144 4.16 -4.30 15.48
N ASN A 145 4.45 -4.35 16.77
CA ASN A 145 5.39 -3.44 17.46
C ASN A 145 5.04 -1.96 17.20
N THR A 146 5.90 -1.22 16.49
CA THR A 146 5.69 0.18 16.12
C THR A 146 4.96 0.34 14.78
N GLU A 147 4.83 -0.73 14.01
CA GLU A 147 4.21 -0.71 12.68
C GLU A 147 2.69 -0.76 12.79
N HIS A 148 2.02 0.14 12.07
CA HIS A 148 0.57 0.17 11.95
C HIS A 148 0.19 0.34 10.48
N ALA A 149 -0.76 -0.45 10.00
CA ALA A 149 -1.40 -0.29 8.70
C ALA A 149 -2.91 -0.10 8.89
N ALA A 150 -3.48 0.86 8.17
CA ALA A 150 -4.91 1.16 8.23
C ALA A 150 -5.43 1.74 6.92
N LEU A 151 -6.75 1.66 6.71
CA LEU A 151 -7.46 2.57 5.83
C LEU A 151 -7.98 3.75 6.65
N VAL A 152 -7.86 4.95 6.10
CA VAL A 152 -8.42 6.18 6.71
C VAL A 152 -9.29 6.88 5.69
N LYS A 153 -10.56 7.06 6.06
CA LYS A 153 -11.52 7.84 5.30
C LYS A 153 -11.58 9.25 5.85
N TRP A 154 -11.45 10.22 4.98
CA TRP A 154 -11.52 11.65 5.24
C TRP A 154 -12.80 12.21 4.64
N ALA A 155 -13.68 12.73 5.44
CA ALA A 155 -14.83 13.49 4.96
C ALA A 155 -14.39 14.78 4.24
N PRO A 156 -15.25 15.38 3.41
CA PRO A 156 -14.98 16.69 2.85
C PRO A 156 -14.61 17.74 3.91
N ASN A 157 -13.64 18.60 3.57
CA ASN A 157 -13.19 19.75 4.38
C ASN A 157 -12.71 19.37 5.80
N THR A 158 -12.14 18.18 5.95
CA THR A 158 -11.54 17.70 7.20
C THR A 158 -10.09 18.18 7.31
N VAL A 159 -9.71 18.69 8.48
CA VAL A 159 -8.34 19.10 8.81
C VAL A 159 -7.88 18.28 10.01
N PHE A 160 -6.70 17.67 9.89
CA PHE A 160 -6.06 17.01 11.03
C PHE A 160 -5.03 17.94 11.67
N ASN A 161 -4.82 17.79 12.97
CA ASN A 161 -3.85 18.60 13.70
C ASN A 161 -2.41 18.36 13.19
N PRO A 162 -1.53 19.38 13.25
CA PRO A 162 -0.11 19.19 13.01
C PRO A 162 0.43 18.06 13.88
N HIS A 163 1.10 17.10 13.28
CA HIS A 163 1.60 15.92 13.98
C HIS A 163 2.90 15.41 13.39
N GLN A 164 3.52 14.46 14.07
CA GLN A 164 4.82 13.92 13.74
C GLN A 164 4.75 12.38 13.64
N HIS A 165 5.48 11.83 12.67
CA HIS A 165 5.52 10.39 12.40
C HIS A 165 6.78 9.76 12.97
N TRP A 166 6.64 9.16 14.14
CA TRP A 166 7.68 8.29 14.69
C TRP A 166 7.78 7.02 13.83
N GLY A 167 9.00 6.72 13.32
CA GLY A 167 9.19 5.61 12.37
C GLY A 167 8.63 5.87 10.97
N GLY A 168 8.38 7.15 10.61
CA GLY A 168 7.94 7.55 9.27
C GLY A 168 6.48 7.22 8.94
N GLU A 169 6.09 7.62 7.75
CA GLU A 169 4.74 7.40 7.22
C GLU A 169 4.80 7.09 5.73
N GLU A 170 3.95 6.20 5.29
CA GLU A 170 3.68 5.90 3.89
C GLU A 170 2.17 5.99 3.62
N ILE A 171 1.79 6.64 2.53
CA ILE A 171 0.39 6.83 2.12
C ILE A 171 0.22 6.42 0.66
N LEU A 172 -0.85 5.68 0.36
CA LEU A 172 -1.40 5.55 -0.99
C LEU A 172 -2.80 6.14 -1.01
N VAL A 173 -3.06 7.11 -1.89
CA VAL A 173 -4.39 7.70 -2.06
C VAL A 173 -5.24 6.77 -2.93
N LEU A 174 -6.26 6.17 -2.32
CA LEU A 174 -7.14 5.20 -2.98
C LEU A 174 -8.33 5.87 -3.68
N GLU A 175 -8.87 6.95 -3.09
CA GLU A 175 -9.98 7.73 -3.65
C GLU A 175 -9.87 9.20 -3.23
N GLY A 176 -10.45 10.10 -4.04
CA GLY A 176 -10.44 11.53 -3.79
C GLY A 176 -9.07 12.18 -3.93
N THR A 177 -8.84 13.23 -3.17
CA THR A 177 -7.60 14.01 -3.18
C THR A 177 -7.16 14.35 -1.75
N PHE A 178 -5.96 13.94 -1.40
CA PHE A 178 -5.31 14.23 -0.12
C PHE A 178 -4.40 15.44 -0.26
N TYR A 179 -4.28 16.25 0.77
CA TYR A 179 -3.51 17.50 0.78
C TYR A 179 -2.69 17.61 2.05
N ASP A 180 -1.57 18.30 1.95
CA ASP A 180 -0.83 18.88 3.06
C ASP A 180 -0.12 20.17 2.61
N GLU A 181 0.68 20.79 3.47
CA GLU A 181 1.44 22.01 3.16
C GLU A 181 2.49 21.81 2.07
N PHE A 182 2.83 20.56 1.73
CA PHE A 182 3.84 20.25 0.71
C PHE A 182 3.23 19.96 -0.66
N GLY A 183 1.93 19.64 -0.75
CA GLY A 183 1.34 19.32 -2.05
C GLY A 183 -0.11 18.93 -2.09
N THR A 184 -0.49 18.51 -3.29
CA THR A 184 -1.82 18.00 -3.64
C THR A 184 -1.65 16.61 -4.23
N TYR A 185 -2.35 15.64 -3.68
CA TYR A 185 -2.15 14.24 -3.96
C TYR A 185 -3.47 13.59 -4.40
N PRO A 186 -3.75 13.55 -5.72
CA PRO A 186 -4.95 12.89 -6.23
C PRO A 186 -4.85 11.37 -6.09
N LYS A 187 -5.98 10.67 -6.33
CA LYS A 187 -6.04 9.21 -6.40
C LYS A 187 -4.88 8.63 -7.19
N GLY A 188 -4.23 7.60 -6.64
CA GLY A 188 -3.05 6.94 -7.18
C GLY A 188 -1.72 7.59 -6.76
N SER A 189 -1.75 8.70 -6.04
CA SER A 189 -0.53 9.27 -5.46
C SER A 189 -0.01 8.38 -4.34
N TRP A 190 1.30 8.16 -4.35
CA TRP A 190 2.03 7.49 -3.27
C TRP A 190 3.01 8.46 -2.62
N LEU A 191 3.01 8.49 -1.31
CA LEU A 191 3.87 9.34 -0.49
C LEU A 191 4.68 8.48 0.47
N ARG A 192 5.93 8.87 0.71
CA ARG A 192 6.75 8.35 1.81
C ARG A 192 7.40 9.53 2.52
N SER A 193 7.15 9.65 3.81
CA SER A 193 7.65 10.70 4.69
C SER A 193 8.61 10.10 5.71
N PRO A 194 9.83 10.64 5.91
CA PRO A 194 10.85 10.05 6.76
C PRO A 194 10.47 10.04 8.25
N HIS A 195 11.26 9.30 9.03
CA HIS A 195 11.21 9.34 10.49
C HIS A 195 11.24 10.79 11.01
N LEU A 196 10.38 11.10 11.97
CA LEU A 196 10.18 12.42 12.57
C LEU A 196 9.66 13.51 11.61
N SER A 197 9.24 13.15 10.41
CA SER A 197 8.55 14.10 9.53
C SER A 197 7.29 14.65 10.18
N ARG A 198 6.94 15.87 9.80
CA ARG A 198 5.73 16.57 10.27
C ARG A 198 4.92 17.07 9.11
N HIS A 199 3.62 17.04 9.25
CA HIS A 199 2.70 17.70 8.34
C HIS A 199 1.36 18.03 9.01
N THR A 200 0.55 18.78 8.28
CA THR A 200 -0.83 19.14 8.64
C THR A 200 -1.73 18.73 7.49
N PRO A 201 -2.17 17.46 7.45
CA PRO A 201 -2.96 16.98 6.34
C PRO A 201 -4.41 17.44 6.41
N PHE A 202 -5.01 17.59 5.23
CA PHE A 202 -6.40 18.00 5.10
C PHE A 202 -7.02 17.49 3.80
N THR A 203 -8.34 17.61 3.70
CA THR A 203 -9.12 17.38 2.48
C THR A 203 -9.94 18.60 2.13
N LYS A 204 -10.37 18.69 0.88
CA LYS A 204 -11.34 19.67 0.36
C LYS A 204 -12.67 18.97 0.07
N GLU A 205 -13.45 19.52 -0.85
CA GLU A 205 -14.84 19.10 -1.14
C GLU A 205 -15.00 17.62 -1.50
N GLU A 206 -13.97 16.98 -2.06
CA GLU A 206 -14.03 15.58 -2.48
C GLU A 206 -13.81 14.59 -1.34
N GLY A 207 -13.16 15.02 -0.24
CA GLY A 207 -12.64 14.08 0.74
C GLY A 207 -11.55 13.19 0.19
N ALA A 208 -11.17 12.15 0.94
CA ALA A 208 -10.20 11.15 0.49
C ALA A 208 -10.40 9.81 1.20
N LEU A 209 -9.96 8.74 0.55
CA LEU A 209 -9.68 7.43 1.16
C LEU A 209 -8.20 7.13 0.95
N ILE A 210 -7.48 6.85 2.03
CA ILE A 210 -6.06 6.50 1.96
C ILE A 210 -5.79 5.15 2.63
N PHE A 211 -4.84 4.39 2.07
CA PHE A 211 -4.08 3.41 2.82
C PHE A 211 -2.91 4.15 3.48
N VAL A 212 -2.69 3.92 4.75
CA VAL A 212 -1.58 4.51 5.51
C VAL A 212 -0.83 3.43 6.27
N LYS A 213 0.51 3.51 6.24
CA LYS A 213 1.40 2.68 7.03
C LYS A 213 2.38 3.58 7.79
N THR A 214 2.50 3.39 9.10
CA THR A 214 3.36 4.21 9.97
C THR A 214 4.27 3.34 10.82
N GLY A 215 5.38 3.91 11.31
CA GLY A 215 6.25 3.25 12.28
C GLY A 215 7.17 2.17 11.71
N HIS A 216 7.29 2.04 10.38
CA HIS A 216 8.04 0.99 9.69
C HIS A 216 9.33 1.47 9.00
N LEU A 217 9.60 2.78 9.02
CA LEU A 217 10.79 3.41 8.45
C LEU A 217 11.77 3.80 9.57
N ASN A 218 12.65 2.91 9.96
CA ASN A 218 13.67 3.14 11.01
C ASN A 218 15.07 3.14 10.42
#